data_9a05b9688ada80918b73cd06a2c4a977
#
_entry.id   9a05b9688ada80918b73cd06a2c4a977
#
_cell.length_a   1.000
_cell.length_b   1.000
_cell.length_c   1.000
_cell.angle_alpha   90.00
_cell.angle_beta   90.00
_cell.angle_gamma   90.00
#
_symmetry.space_group_name_H-M   'P 1'
#
loop_
_entity.id
_entity.type
_entity.pdbx_description
1 polymer ?
#
loop_
_entity_poly.entity_id
_entity_poly.type
_entity_poly.pdbx_seq_one_letter_code
_entity_poly.pdbx_strand_id
1 'polypeptide(L)'
;MKENKLEKKLFIICIELICLFLLIIVGLKSYKDNLKEVSFDHSNNEYSYIKVSSMSEKFAYDKDKDVGTHFVIEKEETGKWHIYIIAIKESTYSKYKNIIDASYERISIKPKPIKVYGYPSKTSTSLKSIVLRNVSNFIPRENKVEINENNYETYLTDSYLDTTIDKKSPITINIIVIIILTILETIILIDTIVDKHYIRRLIKYAISRNNRKRIH
;
A
#
# COMPACT_ATOMS: atom_id res chain seq x y z
N MET A 1 -15.68 -29.11 -36.77
CA MET A 1 -14.81 -27.97 -37.14
C MET A 1 -15.22 -26.60 -36.53
N LYS A 2 -16.43 -26.43 -35.95
CA LYS A 2 -16.89 -25.16 -35.33
C LYS A 2 -16.56 -25.03 -33.81
N GLU A 3 -16.45 -26.14 -33.10
CA GLU A 3 -16.06 -26.19 -31.69
C GLU A 3 -14.66 -25.58 -31.46
N ASN A 4 -13.74 -25.89 -32.33
CA ASN A 4 -12.37 -25.40 -32.31
C ASN A 4 -12.21 -23.85 -32.38
N LYS A 5 -13.23 -23.13 -32.87
CA LYS A 5 -13.18 -21.65 -32.95
C LYS A 5 -13.57 -20.96 -31.61
N LEU A 6 -14.49 -21.59 -30.88
CA LEU A 6 -14.94 -21.06 -29.57
C LEU A 6 -13.87 -21.28 -28.51
N GLU A 7 -13.29 -22.48 -28.48
CA GLU A 7 -12.17 -22.80 -27.56
C GLU A 7 -10.97 -21.90 -27.80
N LYS A 8 -10.61 -21.63 -29.06
CA LYS A 8 -9.53 -20.68 -29.39
C LYS A 8 -9.82 -19.26 -28.90
N LYS A 9 -11.08 -18.80 -29.00
CA LYS A 9 -11.47 -17.47 -28.51
C LYS A 9 -11.44 -17.39 -27.00
N LEU A 10 -11.95 -18.40 -26.30
CA LEU A 10 -11.87 -18.47 -24.82
C LEU A 10 -10.42 -18.52 -24.34
N PHE A 11 -9.58 -19.28 -25.05
CA PHE A 11 -8.15 -19.33 -24.74
C PHE A 11 -7.45 -17.97 -24.88
N ILE A 12 -7.76 -17.21 -25.94
CA ILE A 12 -7.21 -15.86 -26.14
C ILE A 12 -7.66 -14.93 -25.01
N ILE A 13 -8.95 -14.95 -24.64
CA ILE A 13 -9.48 -14.13 -23.53
C ILE A 13 -8.79 -14.48 -22.21
N CYS A 14 -8.58 -15.76 -21.93
CA CYS A 14 -7.85 -16.18 -20.72
C CYS A 14 -6.41 -15.65 -20.70
N ILE A 15 -5.72 -15.68 -21.85
CA ILE A 15 -4.36 -15.12 -21.96
C ILE A 15 -4.37 -13.60 -21.72
N GLU A 16 -5.32 -12.86 -22.32
CA GLU A 16 -5.45 -11.42 -22.13
C GLU A 16 -5.69 -11.06 -20.66
N LEU A 17 -6.57 -11.79 -19.97
CA LEU A 17 -6.83 -11.59 -18.53
C LEU A 17 -5.59 -11.87 -17.66
N ILE A 18 -4.84 -12.93 -17.98
CA ILE A 18 -3.60 -13.26 -17.27
C ILE A 18 -2.55 -12.15 -17.50
N CYS A 19 -2.39 -11.69 -18.74
CA CYS A 19 -1.47 -10.60 -19.06
C CYS A 19 -1.83 -9.30 -18.33
N LEU A 20 -3.11 -8.94 -18.29
CA LEU A 20 -3.60 -7.78 -17.58
C LEU A 20 -3.32 -7.88 -16.07
N PHE A 21 -3.57 -9.04 -15.48
CA PHE A 21 -3.30 -9.29 -14.07
C PHE A 21 -1.80 -9.16 -13.74
N LEU A 22 -0.94 -9.68 -14.59
CA LEU A 22 0.51 -9.53 -14.45
C LEU A 22 0.96 -8.07 -14.57
N LEU A 23 0.41 -7.31 -15.53
CA LEU A 23 0.69 -5.88 -15.68
C LEU A 23 0.29 -5.08 -14.45
N ILE A 24 -0.85 -5.40 -13.83
CA ILE A 24 -1.29 -4.78 -12.57
C ILE A 24 -0.30 -5.06 -11.45
N ILE A 25 0.15 -6.31 -11.28
CA ILE A 25 1.12 -6.67 -10.24
C ILE A 25 2.45 -5.94 -10.44
N VAL A 26 2.95 -5.92 -11.68
CA VAL A 26 4.20 -5.24 -12.03
C VAL A 26 4.07 -3.73 -11.81
N GLY A 27 2.96 -3.12 -12.22
CA GLY A 27 2.67 -1.71 -11.99
C GLY A 27 2.63 -1.33 -10.52
N LEU A 28 1.96 -2.14 -9.68
CA LEU A 28 1.92 -1.94 -8.23
C LEU A 28 3.29 -2.05 -7.58
N LYS A 29 4.09 -3.03 -8.01
CA LYS A 29 5.45 -3.21 -7.50
C LYS A 29 6.33 -2.03 -7.89
N SER A 30 6.33 -1.66 -9.17
CA SER A 30 7.10 -0.52 -9.68
C SER A 30 6.71 0.80 -8.98
N TYR A 31 5.42 1.01 -8.72
CA TYR A 31 4.97 2.19 -7.98
C TYR A 31 5.52 2.23 -6.55
N LYS A 32 5.45 1.13 -5.82
CA LYS A 32 6.02 1.05 -4.46
C LYS A 32 7.53 1.27 -4.45
N ASP A 33 8.23 0.76 -5.44
CA ASP A 33 9.68 0.91 -5.55
C ASP A 33 10.10 2.35 -5.92
N ASN A 34 9.22 3.08 -6.61
CA ASN A 34 9.44 4.47 -7.01
C ASN A 34 8.89 5.51 -6.00
N LEU A 35 8.26 5.07 -4.89
CA LEU A 35 7.84 6.00 -3.86
C LEU A 35 9.05 6.72 -3.27
N LYS A 36 8.94 8.05 -3.17
CA LYS A 36 9.96 8.86 -2.53
C LYS A 36 10.04 8.51 -1.04
N GLU A 37 11.26 8.42 -0.53
CA GLU A 37 11.51 8.33 0.90
C GLU A 37 11.12 9.67 1.55
N VAL A 38 10.47 9.64 2.70
CA VAL A 38 10.14 10.86 3.45
C VAL A 38 11.46 11.47 3.90
N SER A 39 11.83 12.62 3.33
CA SER A 39 13.03 13.33 3.73
C SER A 39 12.77 14.21 4.93
N PHE A 40 13.83 14.54 5.68
CA PHE A 40 13.78 15.33 6.91
C PHE A 40 13.07 16.68 6.72
N ASP A 41 13.29 17.37 5.60
CA ASP A 41 12.73 18.71 5.32
C ASP A 41 11.48 18.70 4.46
N HIS A 42 10.86 17.55 4.21
CA HIS A 42 9.84 17.47 3.19
C HIS A 42 8.43 17.38 3.78
N SER A 43 7.64 18.43 3.57
CA SER A 43 6.24 18.54 4.00
C SER A 43 5.24 18.36 2.87
N ASN A 44 5.55 17.56 1.85
CA ASN A 44 4.56 17.27 0.82
C ASN A 44 3.56 16.21 1.32
N ASN A 45 2.30 16.36 0.97
CA ASN A 45 1.22 15.44 1.32
C ASN A 45 1.21 14.17 0.45
N GLU A 46 2.35 13.79 -0.15
CA GLU A 46 2.45 12.61 -1.00
C GLU A 46 2.63 11.34 -0.16
N TYR A 47 2.01 10.25 -0.60
CA TYR A 47 2.21 8.94 0.00
C TYR A 47 3.67 8.51 -0.15
N SER A 48 4.35 8.30 0.95
CA SER A 48 5.80 8.09 1.02
C SER A 48 6.14 6.94 1.96
N TYR A 49 7.41 6.63 2.09
CA TYR A 49 7.88 5.67 3.08
C TYR A 49 9.17 6.14 3.75
N ILE A 50 9.40 5.64 4.96
CA ILE A 50 10.70 5.68 5.64
C ILE A 50 11.22 4.27 5.85
N LYS A 51 12.55 4.11 5.89
CA LYS A 51 13.21 2.85 6.28
C LYS A 51 13.42 2.86 7.78
N VAL A 52 12.73 1.95 8.46
CA VAL A 52 12.78 1.83 9.91
C VAL A 52 13.77 0.75 10.28
N SER A 53 14.92 1.15 10.80
CA SER A 53 15.96 0.26 11.34
C SER A 53 16.06 0.35 12.87
N SER A 54 15.60 1.45 13.45
CA SER A 54 15.53 1.69 14.89
C SER A 54 14.24 2.43 15.21
N MET A 55 13.55 2.00 16.26
CA MET A 55 12.23 2.51 16.63
C MET A 55 12.04 2.50 18.14
N SER A 56 11.47 3.57 18.68
CA SER A 56 11.16 3.67 20.10
C SER A 56 9.95 2.83 20.49
N GLU A 57 9.82 2.58 21.78
CA GLU A 57 8.51 2.27 22.35
C GLU A 57 7.54 3.42 22.11
N LYS A 58 6.27 3.15 22.31
CA LYS A 58 5.18 4.11 22.18
C LYS A 58 5.33 5.22 23.24
N PHE A 59 5.46 6.46 22.79
CA PHE A 59 5.56 7.61 23.68
C PHE A 59 4.26 8.42 23.78
N ALA A 60 3.34 8.25 22.83
CA ALA A 60 2.00 8.79 22.86
C ALA A 60 1.00 7.77 22.31
N TYR A 61 -0.26 7.86 22.76
CA TYR A 61 -1.31 6.95 22.36
C TYR A 61 -2.65 7.69 22.24
N ASP A 62 -3.22 7.60 21.05
CA ASP A 62 -4.58 8.07 20.76
C ASP A 62 -5.56 6.89 20.95
N LYS A 63 -6.31 6.94 22.06
CA LYS A 63 -7.27 5.89 22.42
C LYS A 63 -8.42 5.77 21.43
N ASP A 64 -8.89 6.90 20.90
CA ASP A 64 -10.07 6.93 20.02
C ASP A 64 -9.79 6.31 18.67
N LYS A 65 -8.53 6.42 18.22
CA LYS A 65 -8.08 5.88 16.93
C LYS A 65 -7.33 4.56 17.05
N ASP A 66 -7.02 4.12 18.27
CA ASP A 66 -6.16 2.96 18.55
C ASP A 66 -4.78 3.08 17.87
N VAL A 67 -4.13 4.24 18.05
CA VAL A 67 -2.90 4.61 17.36
C VAL A 67 -1.80 4.94 18.35
N GLY A 68 -0.68 4.25 18.22
CA GLY A 68 0.56 4.55 18.93
C GLY A 68 1.47 5.44 18.10
N THR A 69 2.16 6.37 18.77
CA THR A 69 3.16 7.26 18.15
C THR A 69 4.56 6.88 18.65
N HIS A 70 5.49 6.77 17.71
CA HIS A 70 6.83 6.26 17.93
C HIS A 70 7.88 7.17 17.29
N PHE A 71 9.10 7.20 17.86
CA PHE A 71 10.26 7.76 17.20
C PHE A 71 10.94 6.72 16.31
N VAL A 72 11.46 7.18 15.19
CA VAL A 72 12.37 6.42 14.32
C VAL A 72 13.63 7.25 14.16
N ILE A 73 14.78 6.65 14.43
CA ILE A 73 16.06 7.30 14.22
C ILE A 73 16.70 6.77 12.95
N GLU A 74 17.12 7.67 12.08
CA GLU A 74 17.96 7.40 10.95
C GLU A 74 19.29 8.12 11.12
N LYS A 75 20.39 7.40 10.88
CA LYS A 75 21.72 7.96 10.86
C LYS A 75 22.17 8.09 9.41
N GLU A 76 22.42 9.33 8.99
CA GLU A 76 23.01 9.56 7.68
C GLU A 76 24.47 9.08 7.61
N GLU A 77 24.97 8.89 6.38
CA GLU A 77 26.39 8.59 6.14
C GLU A 77 27.31 9.70 6.67
N THR A 78 26.82 10.93 6.70
CA THR A 78 27.51 12.10 7.29
C THR A 78 27.67 12.04 8.79
N GLY A 79 27.01 11.08 9.46
CA GLY A 79 26.97 10.97 10.91
C GLY A 79 25.89 11.81 11.58
N LYS A 80 25.14 12.62 10.83
CA LYS A 80 23.97 13.34 11.35
C LYS A 80 22.85 12.37 11.70
N TRP A 81 22.08 12.73 12.72
CA TRP A 81 20.91 11.99 13.16
C TRP A 81 19.65 12.75 12.78
N HIS A 82 18.72 12.02 12.16
CA HIS A 82 17.38 12.51 11.93
C HIS A 82 16.38 11.66 12.71
N ILE A 83 15.44 12.31 13.32
CA ILE A 83 14.39 11.66 14.09
C ILE A 83 13.07 11.90 13.37
N TYR A 84 12.45 10.83 12.95
CA TYR A 84 11.11 10.85 12.40
C TYR A 84 10.10 10.43 13.46
N ILE A 85 8.88 10.92 13.32
CA ILE A 85 7.74 10.51 14.11
C ILE A 85 6.85 9.68 13.23
N ILE A 86 6.43 8.50 13.68
CA ILE A 86 5.47 7.67 12.96
C ILE A 86 4.28 7.34 13.85
N ALA A 87 3.09 7.36 13.25
CA ALA A 87 1.85 6.94 13.89
C ALA A 87 1.39 5.62 13.28
N ILE A 88 1.23 4.58 14.10
CA ILE A 88 0.85 3.23 13.67
C ILE A 88 -0.33 2.70 14.47
N LYS A 89 -1.20 1.89 13.84
CA LYS A 89 -2.30 1.21 14.53
C LYS A 89 -1.73 0.15 15.49
N GLU A 90 -2.30 0.03 16.69
CA GLU A 90 -1.90 -0.97 17.67
C GLU A 90 -1.98 -2.40 17.11
N SER A 91 -2.98 -2.67 16.28
CA SER A 91 -3.13 -3.97 15.58
C SER A 91 -1.93 -4.35 14.71
N THR A 92 -1.11 -3.37 14.29
CA THR A 92 0.10 -3.61 13.47
C THR A 92 1.40 -3.57 14.27
N TYR A 93 1.34 -3.23 15.56
CA TYR A 93 2.51 -3.07 16.43
C TYR A 93 3.42 -4.31 16.46
N SER A 94 2.82 -5.50 16.45
CA SER A 94 3.58 -6.76 16.48
C SER A 94 4.62 -6.89 15.36
N LYS A 95 4.39 -6.26 14.20
CA LYS A 95 5.33 -6.25 13.06
C LYS A 95 6.63 -5.51 13.38
N TYR A 96 6.58 -4.57 14.32
CA TYR A 96 7.70 -3.70 14.67
C TYR A 96 8.43 -4.13 15.94
N LYS A 97 7.87 -5.10 16.68
CA LYS A 97 8.38 -5.53 17.98
C LYS A 97 9.87 -5.89 17.94
N ASN A 98 10.32 -6.66 16.96
CA ASN A 98 11.72 -7.05 16.85
C ASN A 98 12.65 -5.84 16.62
N ILE A 99 12.20 -4.81 15.89
CA ILE A 99 12.98 -3.58 15.67
C ILE A 99 13.04 -2.79 16.96
N ILE A 100 11.94 -2.68 17.69
CA ILE A 100 11.88 -2.00 18.98
C ILE A 100 12.79 -2.72 19.97
N ASP A 101 12.66 -4.03 20.12
CA ASP A 101 13.49 -4.82 21.05
C ASP A 101 14.98 -4.74 20.71
N ALA A 102 15.35 -4.68 19.43
CA ALA A 102 16.73 -4.46 19.01
C ALA A 102 17.20 -3.04 19.32
N SER A 103 16.33 -2.03 19.22
CA SER A 103 16.66 -0.64 19.52
C SER A 103 16.97 -0.43 21.01
N TYR A 104 16.43 -1.27 21.88
CA TYR A 104 16.69 -1.28 23.33
C TYR A 104 17.64 -2.40 23.78
N GLU A 105 18.38 -3.01 22.84
CA GLU A 105 19.36 -4.08 23.11
C GLU A 105 18.77 -5.31 23.83
N ARG A 106 17.45 -5.52 23.74
CA ARG A 106 16.75 -6.67 24.33
C ARG A 106 16.99 -7.96 23.54
N ILE A 107 17.41 -7.83 22.28
CA ILE A 107 17.78 -8.95 21.41
C ILE A 107 19.13 -8.66 20.74
N SER A 108 19.95 -9.68 20.59
CA SER A 108 21.30 -9.57 20.01
C SER A 108 21.29 -9.48 18.48
N ILE A 109 20.21 -9.95 17.83
CA ILE A 109 20.11 -9.99 16.36
C ILE A 109 19.52 -8.69 15.88
N LYS A 110 20.27 -7.96 15.05
CA LYS A 110 19.78 -6.74 14.40
C LYS A 110 18.83 -7.11 13.26
N PRO A 111 17.54 -6.77 13.34
CA PRO A 111 16.57 -7.07 12.29
C PRO A 111 16.88 -6.29 11.01
N LYS A 112 16.41 -6.82 9.89
CA LYS A 112 16.49 -6.06 8.62
C LYS A 112 15.56 -4.84 8.69
N PRO A 113 16.00 -3.69 8.16
CA PRO A 113 15.14 -2.52 8.06
C PRO A 113 13.87 -2.82 7.26
N ILE A 114 12.76 -2.25 7.67
CA ILE A 114 11.47 -2.36 6.98
C ILE A 114 11.03 -1.00 6.44
N LYS A 115 10.38 -1.00 5.29
CA LYS A 115 9.74 0.19 4.73
C LYS A 115 8.35 0.36 5.37
N VAL A 116 8.14 1.51 5.99
CA VAL A 116 6.85 1.90 6.57
C VAL A 116 6.26 3.00 5.71
N TYR A 117 5.07 2.74 5.17
CA TYR A 117 4.38 3.64 4.23
C TYR A 117 3.29 4.42 4.94
N GLY A 118 3.09 5.66 4.53
CA GLY A 118 2.04 6.52 5.06
C GLY A 118 1.98 7.88 4.37
N TYR A 119 1.20 8.77 4.94
CA TYR A 119 1.11 10.15 4.50
C TYR A 119 1.81 11.06 5.50
N PRO A 120 2.67 11.97 5.06
CA PRO A 120 3.16 13.05 5.91
C PRO A 120 1.98 13.90 6.41
N SER A 121 1.89 14.04 7.71
CA SER A 121 0.85 14.83 8.38
C SER A 121 1.49 15.85 9.29
N LYS A 122 0.94 17.06 9.35
CA LYS A 122 1.52 18.15 10.16
C LYS A 122 1.41 17.84 11.65
N THR A 123 2.49 18.03 12.35
CA THR A 123 2.57 17.85 13.81
C THR A 123 1.76 18.96 14.52
N SER A 124 0.82 18.59 15.36
CA SER A 124 0.09 19.56 16.18
C SER A 124 0.97 20.12 17.31
N THR A 125 0.64 21.29 17.80
CA THR A 125 1.36 21.92 18.93
C THR A 125 1.37 21.02 20.17
N SER A 126 0.26 20.32 20.44
CA SER A 126 0.16 19.37 21.54
C SER A 126 1.10 18.17 21.35
N LEU A 127 1.16 17.61 20.13
CA LEU A 127 2.09 16.52 19.84
C LEU A 127 3.53 16.98 19.92
N LYS A 128 3.86 18.19 19.45
CA LYS A 128 5.21 18.79 19.54
C LYS A 128 5.68 18.86 20.99
N SER A 129 4.85 19.31 21.91
CA SER A 129 5.22 19.38 23.35
C SER A 129 5.39 18.00 23.99
N ILE A 130 4.63 16.98 23.55
CA ILE A 130 4.83 15.59 24.00
C ILE A 130 6.15 15.02 23.44
N VAL A 131 6.46 15.30 22.19
CA VAL A 131 7.70 14.89 21.52
C VAL A 131 8.91 15.45 22.26
N LEU A 132 8.94 16.75 22.54
CA LEU A 132 10.05 17.40 23.26
C LEU A 132 10.33 16.78 24.62
N ARG A 133 9.29 16.38 25.35
CA ARG A 133 9.43 15.72 26.66
C ARG A 133 9.97 14.30 26.60
N ASN A 134 9.79 13.62 25.48
CA ASN A 134 10.09 12.18 25.37
C ASN A 134 11.30 11.87 24.50
N VAL A 135 11.67 12.76 23.59
CA VAL A 135 12.73 12.49 22.61
C VAL A 135 14.09 12.24 23.25
N SER A 136 14.43 12.92 24.33
CA SER A 136 15.69 12.76 25.08
C SER A 136 15.86 11.35 25.66
N ASN A 137 14.77 10.66 25.96
CA ASN A 137 14.80 9.29 26.48
C ASN A 137 15.14 8.25 25.41
N PHE A 138 14.99 8.61 24.13
CA PHE A 138 15.22 7.70 23.02
C PHE A 138 16.55 7.95 22.30
N ILE A 139 17.11 9.15 22.39
CA ILE A 139 18.41 9.46 21.78
C ILE A 139 19.49 8.63 22.47
N PRO A 140 20.35 7.91 21.72
CA PRO A 140 21.46 7.16 22.27
C PRO A 140 22.33 8.09 23.16
N ARG A 141 22.63 7.66 24.38
CA ARG A 141 23.37 8.43 25.38
C ARG A 141 24.74 8.94 24.91
N GLU A 142 25.29 8.29 23.87
CA GLU A 142 26.55 8.67 23.23
C GLU A 142 26.49 10.05 22.55
N ASN A 143 25.30 10.50 22.15
CA ASN A 143 25.12 11.72 21.37
C ASN A 143 24.57 12.91 22.15
N LYS A 144 24.49 12.89 23.46
CA LYS A 144 24.15 13.97 24.44
C LYS A 144 23.56 15.26 23.83
N VAL A 145 22.71 15.15 22.81
CA VAL A 145 22.07 16.31 22.20
C VAL A 145 20.77 16.55 22.96
N GLU A 146 20.70 17.68 23.64
CA GLU A 146 19.45 18.13 24.22
C GLU A 146 18.59 18.80 23.15
N ILE A 147 17.48 18.17 22.80
CA ILE A 147 16.50 18.71 21.84
C ILE A 147 15.51 19.56 22.62
N ASN A 148 15.43 20.84 22.26
CA ASN A 148 14.54 21.83 22.84
C ASN A 148 13.83 22.64 21.73
N GLU A 149 12.99 23.58 22.09
CA GLU A 149 12.24 24.41 21.14
C GLU A 149 13.11 25.16 20.12
N ASN A 150 14.35 25.53 20.52
CA ASN A 150 15.24 26.34 19.68
C ASN A 150 15.98 25.51 18.62
N ASN A 151 16.17 24.21 18.84
CA ASN A 151 16.86 23.32 17.90
C ASN A 151 16.00 22.19 17.37
N TYR A 152 14.69 22.20 17.69
CA TYR A 152 13.75 21.16 17.29
C TYR A 152 13.83 20.85 15.79
N GLU A 153 13.77 21.88 14.96
CA GLU A 153 13.73 21.76 13.49
C GLU A 153 15.02 21.19 12.89
N THR A 154 16.11 21.20 13.65
CA THR A 154 17.39 20.61 13.20
C THR A 154 17.36 19.09 13.23
N TYR A 155 16.57 18.50 14.13
CA TYR A 155 16.56 17.05 14.40
C TYR A 155 15.24 16.38 14.06
N LEU A 156 14.14 17.12 14.10
CA LEU A 156 12.80 16.62 13.89
C LEU A 156 12.09 17.45 12.82
N THR A 157 11.30 16.79 11.99
CA THR A 157 10.42 17.47 11.05
C THR A 157 9.17 18.01 11.72
N ASP A 158 8.57 19.06 11.17
CA ASP A 158 7.24 19.53 11.57
C ASP A 158 6.10 18.62 11.09
N SER A 159 6.44 17.44 10.59
CA SER A 159 5.49 16.44 10.12
C SER A 159 5.79 15.06 10.71
N TYR A 160 4.78 14.23 10.81
CA TYR A 160 4.90 12.81 11.14
C TYR A 160 4.33 11.94 10.03
N LEU A 161 4.82 10.72 9.92
CA LEU A 161 4.29 9.76 8.97
C LEU A 161 3.07 9.05 9.57
N ASP A 162 1.89 9.38 9.06
CA ASP A 162 0.64 8.75 9.46
C ASP A 162 0.36 7.52 8.60
N THR A 163 0.51 6.34 9.19
CA THR A 163 0.25 5.07 8.51
C THR A 163 -1.22 4.62 8.65
N THR A 164 -2.02 5.37 9.39
CA THR A 164 -3.41 5.01 9.70
C THR A 164 -4.40 5.57 8.70
N ILE A 165 -3.97 6.56 7.93
CA ILE A 165 -4.81 7.18 6.92
C ILE A 165 -5.08 6.17 5.80
N ASP A 166 -6.29 5.66 5.79
CA ASP A 166 -6.79 4.69 4.80
C ASP A 166 -7.18 5.38 3.47
N LYS A 167 -6.38 6.38 3.07
CA LYS A 167 -6.52 6.98 1.74
C LYS A 167 -5.98 5.96 0.74
N LYS A 168 -6.88 5.26 0.10
CA LYS A 168 -6.53 4.45 -1.07
C LYS A 168 -5.76 5.34 -2.03
N SER A 169 -4.52 4.96 -2.34
CA SER A 169 -3.72 5.64 -3.34
C SER A 169 -4.57 5.85 -4.60
N PRO A 170 -4.51 6.99 -5.29
CA PRO A 170 -5.19 7.20 -6.58
C PRO A 170 -4.97 6.05 -7.56
N ILE A 171 -3.78 5.45 -7.53
CA ILE A 171 -3.43 4.27 -8.32
C ILE A 171 -4.25 3.05 -7.92
N THR A 172 -4.48 2.82 -6.61
CA THR A 172 -5.32 1.71 -6.15
C THR A 172 -6.75 1.86 -6.66
N ILE A 173 -7.29 3.08 -6.68
CA ILE A 173 -8.62 3.36 -7.23
C ILE A 173 -8.63 3.09 -8.75
N ASN A 174 -7.64 3.58 -9.49
CA ASN A 174 -7.54 3.35 -10.93
C ASN A 174 -7.43 1.85 -11.27
N ILE A 175 -6.67 1.08 -10.51
CA ILE A 175 -6.54 -0.36 -10.70
C ILE A 175 -7.87 -1.06 -10.42
N ILE A 176 -8.60 -0.71 -9.37
CA ILE A 176 -9.91 -1.27 -9.09
C ILE A 176 -10.88 -0.96 -10.23
N VAL A 177 -10.88 0.26 -10.76
CA VAL A 177 -11.71 0.65 -11.90
C VAL A 177 -11.36 -0.18 -13.14
N ILE A 178 -10.08 -0.35 -13.45
CA ILE A 178 -9.61 -1.17 -14.58
C ILE A 178 -10.09 -2.62 -14.42
N ILE A 179 -9.96 -3.21 -13.23
CA ILE A 179 -10.43 -4.58 -12.96
C ILE A 179 -11.94 -4.68 -13.18
N ILE A 180 -12.72 -3.73 -12.66
CA ILE A 180 -14.18 -3.73 -12.82
C ILE A 180 -14.56 -3.63 -14.29
N LEU A 181 -13.94 -2.72 -15.06
CA LEU A 181 -14.20 -2.56 -16.49
C LEU A 181 -13.86 -3.83 -17.26
N THR A 182 -12.74 -4.47 -16.96
CA THR A 182 -12.34 -5.73 -17.62
C THR A 182 -13.30 -6.86 -17.31
N ILE A 183 -13.80 -6.95 -16.08
CA ILE A 183 -14.83 -7.95 -15.73
C ILE A 183 -16.12 -7.69 -16.50
N LEU A 184 -16.56 -6.43 -16.60
CA LEU A 184 -17.76 -6.05 -17.36
C LEU A 184 -17.63 -6.38 -18.86
N GLU A 185 -16.49 -6.06 -19.49
CA GLU A 185 -16.20 -6.41 -20.88
C GLU A 185 -16.22 -7.92 -21.09
N THR A 186 -15.65 -8.68 -20.15
CA THR A 186 -15.65 -10.15 -20.20
C THR A 186 -17.07 -10.72 -20.14
N ILE A 187 -17.92 -10.19 -19.24
CA ILE A 187 -19.33 -10.60 -19.11
C ILE A 187 -20.09 -10.31 -20.40
N ILE A 188 -19.96 -9.11 -20.97
CA ILE A 188 -20.62 -8.71 -22.23
C ILE A 188 -20.16 -9.62 -23.37
N LEU A 189 -18.89 -9.97 -23.41
CA LEU A 189 -18.34 -10.84 -24.46
C LEU A 189 -18.89 -12.27 -24.35
N ILE A 190 -18.98 -12.81 -23.13
CA ILE A 190 -19.58 -14.13 -22.86
C ILE A 190 -21.05 -14.13 -23.27
N ASP A 191 -21.80 -13.10 -22.86
CA ASP A 191 -23.24 -12.97 -23.19
C ASP A 191 -23.45 -12.90 -24.70
N THR A 192 -22.67 -12.12 -25.43
CA THR A 192 -22.68 -12.01 -26.88
C THR A 192 -22.38 -13.35 -27.56
N ILE A 193 -21.49 -14.17 -26.99
CA ILE A 193 -21.14 -15.49 -27.51
C ILE A 193 -22.30 -16.48 -27.27
N VAL A 194 -22.90 -16.45 -26.08
CA VAL A 194 -24.01 -17.30 -25.66
C VAL A 194 -25.24 -16.98 -26.51
N ASP A 195 -25.61 -15.72 -26.68
CA ASP A 195 -26.74 -15.27 -27.49
C ASP A 195 -26.59 -15.71 -28.95
N LYS A 196 -25.42 -15.52 -29.55
CA LYS A 196 -25.12 -15.99 -30.89
C LYS A 196 -25.30 -17.51 -31.05
N HIS A 197 -24.94 -18.27 -30.01
CA HIS A 197 -25.05 -19.72 -30.00
C HIS A 197 -26.52 -20.17 -29.85
N TYR A 198 -27.27 -19.45 -28.99
CA TYR A 198 -28.70 -19.69 -28.76
C TYR A 198 -29.53 -19.38 -29.99
N ILE A 199 -29.34 -18.21 -30.60
CA ILE A 199 -30.03 -17.82 -31.86
C ILE A 199 -29.74 -18.81 -32.98
N ARG A 200 -28.49 -19.27 -33.13
CA ARG A 200 -28.16 -20.30 -34.14
C ARG A 200 -28.84 -21.64 -33.88
N ARG A 201 -29.02 -22.06 -32.64
CA ARG A 201 -29.79 -23.27 -32.29
C ARG A 201 -31.26 -23.11 -32.65
N LEU A 202 -31.88 -21.97 -32.33
CA LEU A 202 -33.25 -21.65 -32.65
C LEU A 202 -33.49 -21.66 -34.16
N ILE A 203 -32.62 -21.04 -34.96
CA ILE A 203 -32.70 -21.02 -36.43
C ILE A 203 -32.58 -22.44 -36.97
N LYS A 204 -31.64 -23.23 -36.48
CA LYS A 204 -31.46 -24.62 -36.92
C LYS A 204 -32.67 -25.50 -36.60
N TYR A 205 -33.30 -25.28 -35.43
CA TYR A 205 -34.50 -25.96 -35.00
C TYR A 205 -35.71 -25.57 -35.87
N ALA A 206 -35.87 -24.27 -36.15
CA ALA A 206 -36.94 -23.77 -37.03
C ALA A 206 -36.84 -24.30 -38.44
N ILE A 207 -35.63 -24.34 -39.03
CA ILE A 207 -35.40 -24.92 -40.38
C ILE A 207 -35.71 -26.41 -40.38
N SER A 208 -35.27 -27.16 -39.40
CA SER A 208 -35.54 -28.58 -39.26
C SER A 208 -37.03 -28.89 -39.16
N ARG A 209 -37.79 -28.06 -38.43
CA ARG A 209 -39.24 -28.19 -38.29
C ARG A 209 -39.99 -27.88 -39.59
N ASN A 210 -39.54 -26.90 -40.35
CA ASN A 210 -40.14 -26.51 -41.62
C ASN A 210 -39.91 -27.58 -42.70
N ASN A 211 -38.75 -28.22 -42.71
CA ASN A 211 -38.45 -29.32 -43.65
C ASN A 211 -39.28 -30.57 -43.35
N ARG A 212 -39.63 -30.85 -42.07
CA ARG A 212 -40.52 -31.98 -41.72
C ARG A 212 -41.98 -31.74 -42.16
N LYS A 213 -42.42 -30.48 -42.23
CA LYS A 213 -43.80 -30.16 -42.69
C LYS A 213 -43.96 -30.18 -44.21
N ARG A 214 -42.86 -30.23 -44.99
CA ARG A 214 -42.90 -30.30 -46.46
C ARG A 214 -42.84 -31.72 -46.99
N ILE A 215 -42.71 -32.75 -46.17
CA ILE A 215 -42.61 -34.17 -46.54
C ILE A 215 -43.89 -34.91 -46.22
N HIS A 216 -44.90 -34.23 -45.70
CA HIS A 216 -46.31 -34.71 -45.57
C HIS A 216 -47.23 -33.80 -46.37
#